data_dcf64205ea0a643ec602c36ac51ef42f
#
_entry.id   dcf64205ea0a643ec602c36ac51ef42f
#
_cell.length_a   1.000
_cell.length_b   1.000
_cell.length_c   1.000
_cell.angle_alpha   90.00
_cell.angle_beta   90.00
_cell.angle_gamma   90.00
#
_symmetry.space_group_name_H-M   'P 1'
#
loop_
_entity.id
_entity.type
_entity.pdbx_description
1 polymer ?
#
loop_
_entity_poly.entity_id
_entity_poly.type
_entity_poly.pdbx_seq_one_letter_code
_entity_poly.pdbx_strand_id
1 'polypeptide(L)'
;MGMAGRKPSDRPTVTRHKPTVDWTEVPNVSYEGWVPELPVTRQVVDKSGEVIEVPVPDATRAWWDALCKMPHCVLWQESDWAFALDTAMVQAQASYGVISAMAELRMREKSLGTTVDARRDLRIRYVEPEPEVAPLAVVDIDDRRQRLLDA
;
A
#
# COMPACT_ATOMS: atom_id res chain seq x y z
N MET A 1 29.62 4.76 1.34
CA MET A 1 28.55 5.73 1.68
C MET A 1 27.82 6.11 0.40
N GLY A 2 26.63 5.54 0.18
CA GLY A 2 25.79 5.92 -0.96
C GLY A 2 25.18 7.30 -0.74
N MET A 3 25.47 8.26 -1.60
CA MET A 3 24.78 9.55 -1.57
C MET A 3 23.31 9.30 -1.93
N ALA A 4 22.39 9.58 -1.00
CA ALA A 4 20.98 9.59 -1.31
C ALA A 4 20.72 10.64 -2.40
N GLY A 5 20.29 10.19 -3.57
CA GLY A 5 19.92 11.09 -4.66
C GLY A 5 18.79 12.04 -4.23
N ARG A 6 18.71 13.19 -4.87
CA ARG A 6 17.66 14.18 -4.62
C ARG A 6 16.30 13.54 -4.91
N LYS A 7 15.37 13.67 -3.96
CA LYS A 7 13.98 13.20 -4.11
C LYS A 7 13.32 13.82 -5.35
N PRO A 8 12.46 13.07 -6.07
CA PRO A 8 11.67 13.62 -7.17
C PRO A 8 10.89 14.86 -6.73
N SER A 9 10.89 15.90 -7.54
CA SER A 9 10.14 17.13 -7.28
C SER A 9 8.83 17.11 -8.06
N ASP A 10 7.73 17.46 -7.40
CA ASP A 10 6.41 17.61 -8.03
C ASP A 10 6.36 18.83 -8.98
N ARG A 11 7.32 19.75 -8.85
CA ARG A 11 7.40 20.92 -9.72
C ARG A 11 8.39 20.67 -10.83
N PRO A 12 8.01 20.85 -12.10
CA PRO A 12 8.96 20.79 -13.19
C PRO A 12 9.98 21.91 -13.00
N THR A 13 11.23 21.52 -12.77
CA THR A 13 12.34 22.48 -12.86
C THR A 13 12.42 22.91 -14.30
N VAL A 14 12.56 24.23 -14.55
CA VAL A 14 12.65 24.82 -15.89
C VAL A 14 13.98 24.39 -16.51
N THR A 15 14.07 23.19 -16.99
CA THR A 15 15.11 22.67 -17.86
C THR A 15 14.47 22.43 -19.24
N ARG A 16 15.21 22.68 -20.30
CA ARG A 16 14.79 22.56 -21.72
C ARG A 16 14.13 21.21 -22.08
N HIS A 17 14.28 20.20 -21.25
CA HIS A 17 13.54 18.93 -21.30
C HIS A 17 12.77 18.80 -19.99
N LYS A 18 11.45 18.97 -20.03
CA LYS A 18 10.57 18.61 -18.92
C LYS A 18 10.69 17.09 -18.71
N PRO A 19 11.30 16.60 -17.64
CA PRO A 19 11.17 15.19 -17.33
C PRO A 19 9.71 14.94 -17.03
N THR A 20 9.02 14.20 -17.89
CA THR A 20 7.70 13.68 -17.59
C THR A 20 7.90 12.70 -16.44
N VAL A 21 7.49 13.08 -15.24
CA VAL A 21 7.52 12.18 -14.10
C VAL A 21 6.25 11.32 -14.23
N ASP A 22 6.43 10.09 -14.68
CA ASP A 22 5.32 9.14 -14.74
C ASP A 22 4.96 8.72 -13.31
N TRP A 23 3.73 9.03 -12.93
CA TRP A 23 3.15 8.61 -11.67
C TRP A 23 2.26 7.39 -11.88
N THR A 24 2.38 6.41 -10.99
CA THR A 24 1.39 5.35 -10.89
C THR A 24 0.21 5.88 -10.08
N GLU A 25 -0.90 6.12 -10.76
CA GLU A 25 -2.15 6.56 -10.12
C GLU A 25 -2.90 5.34 -9.59
N VAL A 26 -3.29 5.41 -8.33
CA VAL A 26 -4.05 4.37 -7.65
C VAL A 26 -5.31 4.99 -7.07
N PRO A 27 -6.50 4.47 -7.35
CA PRO A 27 -7.73 4.95 -6.72
C PRO A 27 -7.62 4.90 -5.20
N ASN A 28 -8.03 5.98 -4.52
CA ASN A 28 -8.00 6.08 -3.06
C ASN A 28 -9.12 5.27 -2.42
N VAL A 29 -9.07 3.96 -2.62
CA VAL A 29 -10.03 2.97 -2.07
C VAL A 29 -9.24 1.97 -1.25
N SER A 30 -9.79 1.54 -0.13
CA SER A 30 -9.18 0.47 0.67
C SER A 30 -8.98 -0.79 -0.17
N TYR A 31 -7.81 -1.42 -0.05
CA TYR A 31 -7.58 -2.71 -0.69
C TYR A 31 -8.42 -3.80 -0.01
N GLU A 32 -9.13 -4.57 -0.81
CA GLU A 32 -10.03 -5.67 -0.38
C GLU A 32 -9.67 -7.00 -1.04
N GLY A 33 -8.51 -7.07 -1.71
CA GLY A 33 -8.04 -8.29 -2.35
C GLY A 33 -7.49 -9.32 -1.36
N TRP A 34 -6.86 -10.36 -1.90
CA TRP A 34 -6.23 -11.38 -1.10
C TRP A 34 -5.07 -10.84 -0.27
N VAL A 35 -5.01 -11.24 0.99
CA VAL A 35 -3.97 -10.89 1.97
C VAL A 35 -3.49 -12.17 2.63
N PRO A 36 -2.18 -12.40 2.78
CA PRO A 36 -1.68 -13.53 3.53
C PRO A 36 -2.00 -13.39 5.02
N GLU A 37 -2.24 -14.51 5.68
CA GLU A 37 -2.51 -14.53 7.11
C GLU A 37 -1.26 -14.18 7.91
N LEU A 38 -1.39 -13.22 8.84
CA LEU A 38 -0.32 -12.92 9.79
C LEU A 38 -0.22 -14.04 10.82
N PRO A 39 0.98 -14.63 11.04
CA PRO A 39 1.15 -15.66 12.06
C PRO A 39 0.70 -15.20 13.45
N VAL A 40 0.13 -16.10 14.21
CA VAL A 40 -0.29 -15.83 15.61
C VAL A 40 0.93 -15.71 16.51
N THR A 41 1.95 -16.51 16.24
CA THR A 41 3.20 -16.62 16.99
C THR A 41 4.41 -16.43 16.07
N ARG A 42 5.55 -16.15 16.66
CA ARG A 42 6.85 -16.08 15.99
C ARG A 42 7.91 -16.76 16.80
N GLN A 43 8.96 -17.26 16.14
CA GLN A 43 10.12 -17.83 16.79
C GLN A 43 11.14 -16.74 17.17
N VAL A 44 11.68 -16.84 18.35
CA VAL A 44 12.73 -15.95 18.86
C VAL A 44 13.82 -16.80 19.53
N VAL A 45 15.07 -16.42 19.32
CA VAL A 45 16.19 -17.02 20.06
C VAL A 45 16.32 -16.29 21.37
N ASP A 46 16.23 -17.00 22.48
CA ASP A 46 16.40 -16.45 23.81
C ASP A 46 17.89 -16.22 24.16
N LYS A 47 18.15 -15.71 25.38
CA LYS A 47 19.52 -15.44 25.86
C LYS A 47 20.37 -16.69 26.03
N SER A 48 19.77 -17.86 26.13
CA SER A 48 20.45 -19.17 26.24
C SER A 48 20.78 -19.76 24.86
N GLY A 49 20.28 -19.17 23.77
CA GLY A 49 20.40 -19.67 22.41
C GLY A 49 19.29 -20.67 22.05
N GLU A 50 18.28 -20.83 22.88
CA GLU A 50 17.14 -21.69 22.63
C GLU A 50 16.09 -20.96 21.79
N VAL A 51 15.48 -21.69 20.82
CA VAL A 51 14.39 -21.15 20.01
C VAL A 51 13.07 -21.30 20.79
N ILE A 52 12.50 -20.18 21.15
CA ILE A 52 11.20 -20.12 21.84
C ILE A 52 10.13 -19.50 20.93
N GLU A 53 8.90 -19.91 21.13
CA GLU A 53 7.75 -19.38 20.40
C GLU A 53 7.06 -18.31 21.25
N VAL A 54 6.87 -17.11 20.69
CA VAL A 54 6.25 -15.98 21.39
C VAL A 54 5.08 -15.44 20.55
N PRO A 55 4.03 -14.90 21.18
CA PRO A 55 2.91 -14.31 20.43
C PRO A 55 3.36 -13.08 19.64
N VAL A 56 2.75 -12.86 18.49
CA VAL A 56 2.92 -11.61 17.74
C VAL A 56 2.21 -10.48 18.48
N PRO A 57 2.88 -9.33 18.74
CA PRO A 57 2.32 -8.23 19.49
C PRO A 57 1.06 -7.62 18.84
N ASP A 58 0.17 -7.08 19.64
CA ASP A 58 -1.03 -6.37 19.14
C ASP A 58 -0.66 -5.15 18.30
N ALA A 59 0.43 -4.46 18.63
CA ALA A 59 0.97 -3.37 17.81
C ALA A 59 1.33 -3.82 16.40
N THR A 60 1.87 -5.04 16.26
CA THR A 60 2.18 -5.64 14.94
C THR A 60 0.92 -6.00 14.19
N ARG A 61 -0.10 -6.53 14.88
CA ARG A 61 -1.40 -6.83 14.26
C ARG A 61 -2.07 -5.56 13.72
N ALA A 62 -2.09 -4.50 14.53
CA ALA A 62 -2.63 -3.21 14.13
C ALA A 62 -1.86 -2.60 12.94
N TRP A 63 -0.53 -2.71 12.94
CA TRP A 63 0.31 -2.27 11.83
C TRP A 63 0.01 -3.07 10.57
N TRP A 64 -0.13 -4.40 10.69
CA TRP A 64 -0.47 -5.28 9.57
C TRP A 64 -1.84 -4.97 8.97
N ASP A 65 -2.85 -4.80 9.83
CA ASP A 65 -4.21 -4.44 9.41
C ASP A 65 -4.26 -3.11 8.65
N ALA A 66 -3.46 -2.13 9.10
CA ALA A 66 -3.34 -0.85 8.42
C ALA A 66 -2.62 -0.97 7.06
N LEU A 67 -1.54 -1.74 7.01
CA LEU A 67 -0.77 -2.00 5.78
C LEU A 67 -1.64 -2.66 4.72
N CYS A 68 -2.35 -3.73 5.09
CA CYS A 68 -3.16 -4.53 4.17
C CYS A 68 -4.34 -3.77 3.55
N LYS A 69 -4.74 -2.65 4.12
CA LYS A 69 -5.81 -1.78 3.60
C LYS A 69 -5.30 -0.66 2.70
N MET A 70 -3.99 -0.53 2.53
CA MET A 70 -3.46 0.54 1.70
C MET A 70 -3.85 0.35 0.22
N PRO A 71 -4.36 1.40 -0.45
CA PRO A 71 -4.82 1.30 -1.84
C PRO A 71 -3.79 0.71 -2.81
N HIS A 72 -2.51 1.03 -2.64
CA HIS A 72 -1.46 0.57 -3.54
C HIS A 72 -1.08 -0.92 -3.39
N CYS A 73 -1.64 -1.62 -2.41
CA CYS A 73 -1.51 -3.08 -2.32
C CYS A 73 -2.10 -3.79 -3.56
N VAL A 74 -2.94 -3.13 -4.33
CA VAL A 74 -3.43 -3.63 -5.64
C VAL A 74 -2.30 -3.88 -6.64
N LEU A 75 -1.16 -3.23 -6.47
CA LEU A 75 0.03 -3.38 -7.32
C LEU A 75 0.94 -4.53 -6.88
N TRP A 76 0.71 -5.11 -5.70
CA TRP A 76 1.60 -6.09 -5.09
C TRP A 76 1.38 -7.48 -5.67
N GLN A 77 2.50 -8.20 -5.78
CA GLN A 77 2.57 -9.60 -6.15
C GLN A 77 2.92 -10.46 -4.93
N GLU A 78 2.99 -11.77 -5.11
CA GLU A 78 3.33 -12.71 -4.03
C GLU A 78 4.65 -12.38 -3.32
N SER A 79 5.66 -11.91 -4.09
CA SER A 79 6.96 -11.53 -3.54
C SER A 79 6.88 -10.30 -2.62
N ASP A 80 6.00 -9.35 -2.95
CA ASP A 80 5.80 -8.14 -2.14
C ASP A 80 5.07 -8.48 -0.84
N TRP A 81 4.09 -9.38 -0.91
CA TRP A 81 3.41 -9.90 0.26
C TRP A 81 4.33 -10.72 1.16
N ALA A 82 5.22 -11.55 0.60
CA ALA A 82 6.24 -12.28 1.37
C ALA A 82 7.18 -11.29 2.10
N PHE A 83 7.65 -10.24 1.41
CA PHE A 83 8.47 -9.20 2.00
C PHE A 83 7.73 -8.41 3.09
N ALA A 84 6.44 -8.15 2.90
CA ALA A 84 5.59 -7.51 3.89
C ALA A 84 5.43 -8.36 5.16
N LEU A 85 5.25 -9.68 5.03
CA LEU A 85 5.21 -10.61 6.17
C LEU A 85 6.53 -10.62 6.96
N ASP A 86 7.67 -10.69 6.26
CA ASP A 86 8.98 -10.58 6.90
C ASP A 86 9.14 -9.24 7.62
N THR A 87 8.62 -8.16 7.03
CA THR A 87 8.63 -6.84 7.65
C THR A 87 7.76 -6.79 8.90
N ALA A 88 6.64 -7.50 8.95
CA ALA A 88 5.82 -7.62 10.15
C ALA A 88 6.59 -8.26 11.30
N MET A 89 7.48 -9.24 11.02
CA MET A 89 8.34 -9.84 12.05
C MET A 89 9.41 -8.85 12.55
N VAL A 90 9.94 -8.00 11.68
CA VAL A 90 10.85 -6.91 12.08
C VAL A 90 10.09 -5.86 12.92
N GLN A 91 8.86 -5.52 12.54
CA GLN A 91 8.00 -4.63 13.31
C GLN A 91 7.71 -5.18 14.70
N ALA A 92 7.48 -6.50 14.82
CA ALA A 92 7.31 -7.15 16.11
C ALA A 92 8.54 -6.98 17.03
N GLN A 93 9.75 -7.04 16.48
CA GLN A 93 10.97 -6.77 17.26
C GLN A 93 11.11 -5.29 17.64
N ALA A 94 10.81 -4.40 16.68
CA ALA A 94 10.85 -2.96 16.90
C ALA A 94 9.87 -2.51 18.00
N SER A 95 8.69 -3.12 18.09
CA SER A 95 7.68 -2.83 19.12
C SER A 95 8.16 -3.15 20.54
N TYR A 96 9.15 -4.03 20.69
CA TYR A 96 9.81 -4.33 21.96
C TYR A 96 11.01 -3.42 22.27
N GLY A 97 11.23 -2.38 21.47
CA GLY A 97 12.30 -1.40 21.71
C GLY A 97 13.68 -1.81 21.17
N VAL A 98 13.77 -2.79 20.26
CA VAL A 98 15.03 -3.19 19.62
C VAL A 98 15.43 -2.13 18.60
N ILE A 99 16.44 -1.33 18.91
CA ILE A 99 16.85 -0.16 18.12
C ILE A 99 17.28 -0.55 16.70
N SER A 100 18.02 -1.66 16.54
CA SER A 100 18.42 -2.17 15.22
C SER A 100 17.22 -2.55 14.36
N ALA A 101 16.21 -3.15 14.96
CA ALA A 101 14.96 -3.48 14.27
C ALA A 101 14.19 -2.23 13.86
N MET A 102 14.20 -1.16 14.65
CA MET A 102 13.58 0.12 14.29
C MET A 102 14.23 0.77 13.06
N ALA A 103 15.57 0.66 12.94
CA ALA A 103 16.29 1.17 11.78
C ALA A 103 15.96 0.36 10.51
N GLU A 104 15.97 -0.96 10.62
CA GLU A 104 15.62 -1.87 9.54
C GLU A 104 14.15 -1.69 9.11
N LEU A 105 13.23 -1.58 10.06
CA LEU A 105 11.82 -1.33 9.80
C LEU A 105 11.61 -0.09 8.93
N ARG A 106 12.23 1.03 9.27
CA ARG A 106 12.13 2.27 8.47
C ARG A 106 12.59 2.08 7.02
N MET A 107 13.64 1.28 6.80
CA MET A 107 14.13 0.98 5.45
C MET A 107 13.11 0.15 4.66
N ARG A 108 12.52 -0.85 5.30
CA ARG A 108 11.51 -1.72 4.69
C ARG A 108 10.19 -1.00 4.43
N GLU A 109 9.73 -0.20 5.39
CA GLU A 109 8.53 0.63 5.24
C GLU A 109 8.64 1.59 4.06
N LYS A 110 9.84 2.11 3.80
CA LYS A 110 10.11 2.93 2.62
C LYS A 110 9.89 2.15 1.32
N SER A 111 10.32 0.89 1.27
CA SER A 111 10.13 0.02 0.11
C SER A 111 8.65 -0.38 -0.07
N LEU A 112 7.92 -0.57 1.02
CA LEU A 112 6.51 -0.91 1.01
C LEU A 112 5.59 0.30 0.71
N GLY A 113 6.09 1.53 0.77
CA GLY A 113 5.29 2.73 0.51
C GLY A 113 4.32 3.10 1.64
N THR A 114 4.62 2.73 2.90
CA THR A 114 3.72 2.93 4.04
C THR A 114 3.49 4.40 4.38
N THR A 115 4.45 5.28 4.09
CA THR A 115 4.35 6.71 4.35
C THR A 115 4.09 7.51 3.07
N VAL A 116 3.57 8.74 3.22
CA VAL A 116 3.37 9.66 2.09
C VAL A 116 4.68 9.91 1.34
N ASP A 117 5.77 10.07 2.08
CA ASP A 117 7.10 10.33 1.55
C ASP A 117 7.64 9.12 0.77
N ALA A 118 7.44 7.91 1.31
CA ALA A 118 7.80 6.67 0.65
C ALA A 118 7.01 6.47 -0.67
N ARG A 119 5.70 6.72 -0.66
CA ARG A 119 4.89 6.65 -1.88
C ARG A 119 5.33 7.66 -2.93
N ARG A 120 5.72 8.87 -2.50
CA ARG A 120 6.27 9.88 -3.41
C ARG A 120 7.58 9.42 -4.04
N ASP A 121 8.48 8.80 -3.27
CA ASP A 121 9.73 8.23 -3.79
C ASP A 121 9.47 7.08 -4.78
N LEU A 122 8.43 6.27 -4.53
CA LEU A 122 7.97 5.18 -5.41
C LEU A 122 7.12 5.67 -6.59
N ARG A 123 6.84 6.98 -6.67
CA ARG A 123 5.96 7.59 -7.67
C ARG A 123 4.55 7.03 -7.68
N ILE A 124 4.04 6.71 -6.51
CA ILE A 124 2.66 6.29 -6.31
C ILE A 124 1.86 7.48 -5.78
N ARG A 125 0.73 7.79 -6.39
CA ARG A 125 -0.22 8.76 -5.86
C ARG A 125 -1.63 8.19 -5.84
N TYR A 126 -2.34 8.54 -4.77
CA TYR A 126 -3.75 8.22 -4.66
C TYR A 126 -4.58 9.31 -5.35
N VAL A 127 -5.53 8.88 -6.16
CA VAL A 127 -6.48 9.75 -6.88
C VAL A 127 -7.89 9.43 -6.41
N GLU A 128 -8.78 10.42 -6.45
CA GLU A 128 -10.19 10.17 -6.18
C GLU A 128 -10.73 9.15 -7.19
N PRO A 129 -11.48 8.12 -6.74
CA PRO A 129 -12.07 7.17 -7.64
C PRO A 129 -13.04 7.89 -8.60
N GLU A 130 -12.97 7.55 -9.89
CA GLU A 130 -13.97 8.06 -10.82
C GLU A 130 -15.37 7.67 -10.35
N PRO A 131 -16.34 8.60 -10.31
CA PRO A 131 -17.70 8.26 -9.95
C PRO A 131 -18.20 7.19 -10.92
N GLU A 132 -18.72 6.11 -10.39
CA GLU A 132 -19.37 5.07 -11.20
C GLU A 132 -20.51 5.74 -11.97
N VAL A 133 -20.28 6.02 -13.25
CA VAL A 133 -21.32 6.56 -14.14
C VAL A 133 -22.32 5.42 -14.29
N ALA A 134 -23.42 5.50 -13.55
CA ALA A 134 -24.53 4.57 -13.73
C ALA A 134 -24.83 4.49 -15.24
N PRO A 135 -24.92 3.30 -15.85
CA PRO A 135 -25.20 3.19 -17.25
C PRO A 135 -26.45 4.00 -17.53
N LEU A 136 -26.32 4.98 -18.42
CA LEU A 136 -27.48 5.77 -18.88
C LEU A 136 -28.53 4.75 -19.29
N ALA A 137 -29.66 4.73 -18.58
CA ALA A 137 -30.77 3.89 -18.95
C ALA A 137 -31.08 4.21 -20.42
N VAL A 138 -30.78 3.29 -21.31
CA VAL A 138 -31.15 3.41 -22.71
C VAL A 138 -32.67 3.40 -22.71
N VAL A 139 -33.27 4.57 -22.73
CA VAL A 139 -34.72 4.70 -22.91
C VAL A 139 -34.99 4.26 -24.34
N ASP A 140 -35.60 3.10 -24.47
CA ASP A 140 -35.99 2.58 -25.77
C ASP A 140 -36.89 3.63 -26.44
N ILE A 141 -36.44 4.15 -27.58
CA ILE A 141 -37.12 5.22 -28.32
C ILE A 141 -38.50 4.70 -28.78
N ASP A 142 -38.63 3.40 -28.97
CA ASP A 142 -39.89 2.77 -29.38
C ASP A 142 -40.94 2.78 -28.27
N ASP A 143 -40.51 2.56 -27.01
CA ASP A 143 -41.38 2.69 -25.83
C ASP A 143 -41.84 4.12 -25.59
N ARG A 144 -41.05 5.12 -25.93
CA ARG A 144 -41.42 6.53 -25.85
C ARG A 144 -42.39 6.92 -26.99
N ARG A 145 -42.22 6.35 -28.16
CA ARG A 145 -43.11 6.56 -29.32
C ARG A 145 -44.49 5.96 -29.08
N GLN A 146 -44.53 4.79 -28.46
CA GLN A 146 -45.80 4.08 -28.17
C GLN A 146 -46.62 4.87 -27.12
N ARG A 147 -46.01 5.40 -26.07
CA ARG A 147 -46.70 6.24 -25.09
C ARG A 147 -47.25 7.56 -25.63
N LEU A 148 -46.66 8.08 -26.72
CA LEU A 148 -47.14 9.29 -27.37
C LEU A 148 -48.26 9.02 -28.35
N LEU A 149 -48.45 7.75 -28.80
CA LEU A 149 -49.54 7.34 -29.69
C LEU A 149 -50.80 6.92 -28.93
N ASP A 150 -50.62 6.56 -27.62
CA ASP A 150 -51.72 6.11 -26.75
C ASP A 150 -52.28 7.26 -25.89
N ALA A 151 -51.81 8.52 -26.06
CA ALA A 151 -52.28 9.73 -25.38
C ALA A 151 -53.09 10.63 -26.33
#